data_7ce42f4c135e18a0a110b61b9a0a44f5
#
_entry.id   7ce42f4c135e18a0a110b61b9a0a44f5
#
_cell.length_a   1.000
_cell.length_b   1.000
_cell.length_c   1.000
_cell.angle_alpha   90.00
_cell.angle_beta   90.00
_cell.angle_gamma   90.00
#
_symmetry.space_group_name_H-M   'P 1'
#
loop_
_entity.id
_entity.type
_entity.pdbx_description
1 polymer ?
#
loop_
_entity_poly.entity_id
_entity_poly.type
_entity_poly.pdbx_seq_one_letter_code
_entity_poly.pdbx_strand_id
1 'polypeptide(L)'
;MTTTTDIFQTLISKTNATRKGDNWQGKCPAHEDKTASLSLGCAADGRILVNCFAGCETGKIVSTLGFSLKDLFPESSKAYQPKRTIAATYDYRDETGKLLFQCVRYQPKSFSQRQPGENGQWVYNLKGVKRVLYRLPDLLAAEAGRSVFVVEGEKDADLLWSKGLVATTSPMGAGKWLTNFNEALTGREVFILPDNDTSGFEH
;
A
#
# COMPACT_ATOMS: atom_id res chain seq x y z
N MET A 1 -19.10 -25.57 -13.38
CA MET A 1 -18.27 -24.67 -12.52
C MET A 1 -19.19 -24.06 -11.49
N THR A 2 -18.86 -24.16 -10.21
CA THR A 2 -19.71 -23.65 -9.12
C THR A 2 -19.44 -22.15 -8.98
N THR A 3 -20.45 -21.32 -9.12
CA THR A 3 -20.27 -19.85 -9.01
C THR A 3 -20.16 -19.43 -7.53
N THR A 4 -19.61 -18.23 -7.28
CA THR A 4 -19.56 -17.66 -5.90
C THR A 4 -20.98 -17.54 -5.31
N THR A 5 -21.98 -17.28 -6.16
CA THR A 5 -23.39 -17.24 -5.73
C THR A 5 -23.86 -18.62 -5.25
N ASP A 6 -23.53 -19.70 -5.97
CA ASP A 6 -23.88 -21.07 -5.55
C ASP A 6 -23.19 -21.45 -4.26
N ILE A 7 -21.93 -21.05 -4.10
CA ILE A 7 -21.16 -21.25 -2.86
C ILE A 7 -21.82 -20.51 -1.69
N PHE A 8 -22.20 -19.25 -1.88
CA PHE A 8 -22.88 -18.46 -0.85
C PHE A 8 -24.20 -19.10 -0.40
N GLN A 9 -25.02 -19.56 -1.34
CA GLN A 9 -26.26 -20.27 -1.03
C GLN A 9 -26.00 -21.59 -0.28
N THR A 10 -24.94 -22.28 -0.65
CA THR A 10 -24.53 -23.52 0.04
C THR A 10 -24.08 -23.23 1.48
N LEU A 11 -23.32 -22.15 1.71
CA LEU A 11 -22.92 -21.73 3.05
C LEU A 11 -24.14 -21.39 3.91
N ILE A 12 -25.10 -20.62 3.38
CA ILE A 12 -26.35 -20.30 4.06
C ILE A 12 -27.10 -21.58 4.48
N SER A 13 -27.28 -22.51 3.55
CA SER A 13 -27.99 -23.76 3.80
C SER A 13 -27.28 -24.64 4.84
N LYS A 14 -25.97 -24.87 4.70
CA LYS A 14 -25.20 -25.72 5.61
C LYS A 14 -25.07 -25.17 7.03
N THR A 15 -25.16 -23.86 7.20
CA THR A 15 -25.08 -23.19 8.52
C THR A 15 -26.44 -22.84 9.11
N ASN A 16 -27.54 -23.21 8.44
CA ASN A 16 -28.91 -22.84 8.78
C ASN A 16 -29.02 -21.31 9.01
N ALA A 17 -28.35 -20.53 8.20
CA ALA A 17 -28.31 -19.08 8.38
C ALA A 17 -29.62 -18.44 7.94
N THR A 18 -30.09 -17.49 8.75
CA THR A 18 -31.28 -16.67 8.48
C THR A 18 -30.86 -15.23 8.21
N ARG A 19 -31.61 -14.53 7.39
CA ARG A 19 -31.32 -13.13 7.01
C ARG A 19 -31.50 -12.20 8.21
N LYS A 20 -30.50 -11.34 8.45
CA LYS A 20 -30.55 -10.23 9.43
C LYS A 20 -30.02 -8.96 8.77
N GLY A 21 -30.92 -8.09 8.34
CA GLY A 21 -30.56 -6.88 7.59
C GLY A 21 -29.90 -7.24 6.26
N ASP A 22 -28.70 -6.72 6.03
CA ASP A 22 -27.91 -6.97 4.82
C ASP A 22 -27.06 -8.25 4.89
N ASN A 23 -26.98 -8.88 6.06
CA ASN A 23 -26.21 -10.09 6.31
C ASN A 23 -27.08 -11.29 6.67
N TRP A 24 -26.45 -12.46 6.75
CA TRP A 24 -27.05 -13.71 7.21
C TRP A 24 -26.35 -14.15 8.50
N GLN A 25 -27.10 -14.66 9.45
CA GLN A 25 -26.57 -15.17 10.70
C GLN A 25 -26.95 -16.63 10.90
N GLY A 26 -25.96 -17.47 11.16
CA GLY A 26 -26.14 -18.92 11.33
C GLY A 26 -25.20 -19.50 12.38
N LYS A 27 -25.24 -20.82 12.55
CA LYS A 27 -24.33 -21.54 13.44
C LYS A 27 -22.97 -21.75 12.82
N CYS A 28 -21.90 -21.51 13.60
CA CYS A 28 -20.54 -21.74 13.13
C CYS A 28 -20.22 -23.24 13.13
N PRO A 29 -19.75 -23.81 12.01
CA PRO A 29 -19.42 -25.23 11.94
C PRO A 29 -18.04 -25.57 12.52
N ALA A 30 -17.23 -24.57 12.88
CA ALA A 30 -15.87 -24.76 13.35
C ALA A 30 -15.76 -24.90 14.88
N HIS A 31 -16.87 -24.72 15.62
CA HIS A 31 -16.98 -24.96 17.06
C HIS A 31 -18.41 -25.40 17.43
N GLU A 32 -18.61 -25.90 18.64
CA GLU A 32 -19.93 -26.18 19.15
C GLU A 32 -20.70 -24.87 19.42
N ASP A 33 -21.57 -24.50 18.47
CA ASP A 33 -22.27 -23.22 18.47
C ASP A 33 -23.69 -23.37 19.04
N LYS A 34 -23.89 -22.93 20.29
CA LYS A 34 -25.21 -22.95 20.96
C LYS A 34 -26.10 -21.78 20.51
N THR A 35 -25.49 -20.66 20.15
CA THR A 35 -26.17 -19.46 19.66
C THR A 35 -25.54 -19.01 18.36
N ALA A 36 -26.34 -18.71 17.33
CA ALA A 36 -25.83 -18.34 16.00
C ALA A 36 -24.77 -17.24 16.07
N SER A 37 -23.48 -17.64 15.92
CA SER A 37 -22.31 -16.76 16.02
C SER A 37 -21.64 -16.49 14.69
N LEU A 38 -22.09 -17.14 13.60
CA LEU A 38 -21.52 -16.95 12.26
C LEU A 38 -22.30 -15.86 11.51
N SER A 39 -21.57 -14.89 10.98
CA SER A 39 -22.10 -13.89 10.03
C SER A 39 -21.60 -14.19 8.63
N LEU A 40 -22.52 -14.20 7.67
CA LEU A 40 -22.26 -14.35 6.24
C LEU A 40 -22.79 -13.14 5.50
N GLY A 41 -22.03 -12.65 4.52
CA GLY A 41 -22.41 -11.52 3.69
C GLY A 41 -21.75 -11.56 2.32
N CYS A 42 -22.16 -10.64 1.44
CA CYS A 42 -21.50 -10.42 0.15
C CYS A 42 -21.01 -8.98 0.08
N ALA A 43 -19.76 -8.80 -0.29
CA ALA A 43 -19.22 -7.47 -0.61
C ALA A 43 -19.67 -7.03 -2.01
N ALA A 44 -19.57 -5.73 -2.30
CA ALA A 44 -19.95 -5.14 -3.59
C ALA A 44 -19.16 -5.70 -4.79
N ASP A 45 -17.97 -6.26 -4.55
CA ASP A 45 -17.12 -6.91 -5.56
C ASP A 45 -17.41 -8.42 -5.72
N GLY A 46 -18.45 -8.92 -5.08
CA GLY A 46 -18.89 -10.32 -5.15
C GLY A 46 -18.15 -11.28 -4.23
N ARG A 47 -17.24 -10.82 -3.37
CA ARG A 47 -16.58 -11.65 -2.36
C ARG A 47 -17.58 -12.07 -1.27
N ILE A 48 -17.47 -13.31 -0.84
CA ILE A 48 -18.21 -13.80 0.33
C ILE A 48 -17.47 -13.40 1.59
N LEU A 49 -18.17 -12.72 2.48
CA LEU A 49 -17.67 -12.31 3.81
C LEU A 49 -18.13 -13.35 4.84
N VAL A 50 -17.18 -13.88 5.61
CA VAL A 50 -17.43 -14.88 6.65
C VAL A 50 -16.75 -14.43 7.93
N ASN A 51 -17.51 -14.28 9.01
CA ASN A 51 -16.98 -13.88 10.31
C ASN A 51 -17.68 -14.66 11.43
N CYS A 52 -16.90 -15.24 12.33
CA CYS A 52 -17.41 -15.86 13.54
C CYS A 52 -17.16 -14.95 14.75
N PHE A 53 -18.21 -14.54 15.44
CA PHE A 53 -18.08 -13.68 16.63
C PHE A 53 -17.46 -14.40 17.84
N ALA A 54 -17.34 -15.73 17.79
CA ALA A 54 -16.60 -16.52 18.78
C ALA A 54 -15.09 -16.66 18.43
N GLY A 55 -14.62 -15.99 17.36
CA GLY A 55 -13.17 -15.90 17.01
C GLY A 55 -12.62 -17.07 16.21
N CYS A 56 -13.45 -17.91 15.59
CA CYS A 56 -12.95 -18.96 14.71
C CYS A 56 -12.34 -18.38 13.43
N GLU A 57 -11.19 -18.92 13.01
CA GLU A 57 -10.54 -18.53 11.75
C GLU A 57 -11.41 -18.88 10.54
N THR A 58 -11.52 -17.95 9.59
CA THR A 58 -12.30 -18.14 8.37
C THR A 58 -11.88 -19.39 7.59
N GLY A 59 -10.59 -19.69 7.50
CA GLY A 59 -10.07 -20.87 6.85
C GLY A 59 -10.61 -22.16 7.44
N LYS A 60 -10.68 -22.25 8.79
CA LYS A 60 -11.24 -23.39 9.50
C LYS A 60 -12.75 -23.53 9.27
N ILE A 61 -13.48 -22.41 9.25
CA ILE A 61 -14.92 -22.42 9.00
C ILE A 61 -15.25 -22.99 7.62
N VAL A 62 -14.59 -22.47 6.57
CA VAL A 62 -14.89 -22.87 5.19
C VAL A 62 -14.40 -24.28 4.90
N SER A 63 -13.26 -24.72 5.44
CA SER A 63 -12.76 -26.07 5.27
C SER A 63 -13.66 -27.12 5.89
N THR A 64 -14.27 -26.83 7.05
CA THR A 64 -15.28 -27.70 7.69
C THR A 64 -16.52 -27.89 6.81
N LEU A 65 -16.84 -26.90 5.96
CA LEU A 65 -17.95 -26.97 5.01
C LEU A 65 -17.57 -27.55 3.65
N GLY A 66 -16.30 -27.94 3.46
CA GLY A 66 -15.78 -28.53 2.22
C GLY A 66 -15.35 -27.53 1.18
N PHE A 67 -15.08 -26.28 1.60
CA PHE A 67 -14.58 -25.20 0.74
C PHE A 67 -13.16 -24.76 1.12
N SER A 68 -12.52 -24.01 0.25
CA SER A 68 -11.25 -23.34 0.49
C SER A 68 -11.45 -21.82 0.57
N LEU A 69 -10.45 -21.10 1.09
CA LEU A 69 -10.51 -19.63 1.11
C LEU A 69 -10.64 -19.03 -0.30
N LYS A 70 -10.13 -19.71 -1.33
CA LYS A 70 -10.23 -19.25 -2.73
C LYS A 70 -11.68 -19.20 -3.21
N ASP A 71 -12.51 -20.08 -2.73
CA ASP A 71 -13.91 -20.21 -3.14
C ASP A 71 -14.77 -19.06 -2.64
N LEU A 72 -14.28 -18.28 -1.68
CA LEU A 72 -14.93 -17.06 -1.22
C LEU A 72 -14.79 -15.87 -2.18
N PHE A 73 -13.95 -16.01 -3.21
CA PHE A 73 -13.67 -14.98 -4.19
C PHE A 73 -14.27 -15.37 -5.55
N PRO A 74 -14.93 -14.45 -6.27
CA PRO A 74 -15.45 -14.74 -7.60
C PRO A 74 -14.33 -15.12 -8.57
N GLU A 75 -14.52 -16.14 -9.40
CA GLU A 75 -13.53 -16.59 -10.40
C GLU A 75 -13.09 -15.48 -11.37
N SER A 76 -13.94 -14.50 -11.59
CA SER A 76 -13.65 -13.31 -12.39
C SER A 76 -13.06 -12.15 -11.61
N SER A 77 -12.71 -12.35 -10.34
CA SER A 77 -11.99 -11.32 -9.59
C SER A 77 -10.49 -11.30 -9.97
N LYS A 78 -10.16 -11.16 -11.23
CA LYS A 78 -9.24 -10.08 -11.58
C LYS A 78 -9.94 -8.86 -11.04
N ALA A 79 -9.64 -8.51 -9.78
CA ALA A 79 -10.18 -7.33 -9.14
C ALA A 79 -10.15 -6.25 -10.21
N TYR A 80 -11.30 -5.62 -10.49
CA TYR A 80 -11.30 -4.43 -11.33
C TYR A 80 -10.28 -3.49 -10.70
N GLN A 81 -9.05 -3.63 -11.13
CA GLN A 81 -8.02 -2.66 -10.83
C GLN A 81 -8.31 -1.52 -11.78
N PRO A 82 -8.86 -0.42 -11.30
CA PRO A 82 -9.09 0.72 -12.16
C PRO A 82 -7.78 0.97 -12.90
N LYS A 83 -7.84 1.12 -14.23
CA LYS A 83 -6.67 1.29 -15.07
C LYS A 83 -5.84 2.40 -14.47
N ARG A 84 -4.70 2.03 -13.89
CA ARG A 84 -3.83 3.00 -13.23
C ARG A 84 -3.24 3.91 -14.30
N THR A 85 -3.42 5.21 -14.13
CA THR A 85 -2.73 6.22 -14.93
C THR A 85 -1.60 6.81 -14.10
N ILE A 86 -0.47 7.09 -14.73
CA ILE A 86 0.64 7.78 -14.07
C ILE A 86 0.21 9.23 -13.84
N ALA A 87 0.16 9.63 -12.58
CA ALA A 87 -0.16 11.01 -12.19
C ALA A 87 1.11 11.88 -12.07
N ALA A 88 2.23 11.29 -11.62
CA ALA A 88 3.53 11.94 -11.54
C ALA A 88 4.65 10.90 -11.51
N THR A 89 5.85 11.33 -11.92
CA THR A 89 7.10 10.57 -11.77
C THR A 89 8.13 11.46 -11.11
N TYR A 90 8.86 10.91 -10.15
CA TYR A 90 9.90 11.61 -9.40
C TYR A 90 11.22 10.89 -9.61
N ASP A 91 12.18 11.59 -10.21
CA ASP A 91 13.50 11.06 -10.56
C ASP A 91 14.42 11.09 -9.34
N TYR A 92 15.01 9.96 -9.02
CA TYR A 92 16.08 9.85 -8.05
C TYR A 92 17.40 9.68 -8.78
N ARG A 93 18.28 10.66 -8.62
CA ARG A 93 19.56 10.76 -9.32
C ARG A 93 20.70 10.71 -8.34
N ASP A 94 21.83 10.14 -8.76
CA ASP A 94 23.06 10.21 -7.96
C ASP A 94 23.69 11.61 -7.98
N GLU A 95 24.80 11.76 -7.28
CA GLU A 95 25.56 13.00 -7.15
C GLU A 95 26.04 13.57 -8.49
N THR A 96 26.14 12.74 -9.54
CA THR A 96 26.54 13.15 -10.91
C THR A 96 25.35 13.54 -11.78
N GLY A 97 24.13 13.38 -11.27
CA GLY A 97 22.88 13.62 -12.01
C GLY A 97 22.38 12.41 -12.82
N LYS A 98 23.06 11.26 -12.74
CA LYS A 98 22.63 10.03 -13.41
C LYS A 98 21.35 9.50 -12.73
N LEU A 99 20.35 9.16 -13.55
CA LEU A 99 19.12 8.55 -13.07
C LEU A 99 19.37 7.14 -12.52
N LEU A 100 19.03 6.94 -11.24
CA LEU A 100 19.11 5.66 -10.56
C LEU A 100 17.77 4.93 -10.59
N PHE A 101 16.69 5.62 -10.22
CA PHE A 101 15.34 5.08 -10.19
C PHE A 101 14.28 6.20 -10.17
N GLN A 102 13.03 5.79 -10.30
CA GLN A 102 11.88 6.68 -10.17
C GLN A 102 10.90 6.17 -9.13
N CYS A 103 10.30 7.09 -8.36
CA CYS A 103 9.03 6.88 -7.69
C CYS A 103 7.90 7.30 -8.65
N VAL A 104 6.93 6.43 -8.84
CA VAL A 104 5.79 6.65 -9.74
C VAL A 104 4.52 6.72 -8.91
N ARG A 105 3.83 7.85 -8.99
CA ARG A 105 2.52 8.07 -8.37
C ARG A 105 1.42 7.82 -9.40
N TYR A 106 0.41 7.09 -9.01
CA TYR A 106 -0.74 6.75 -9.88
C TYR A 106 -2.04 7.39 -9.40
N GLN A 107 -3.00 7.40 -10.30
CA GLN A 107 -4.41 7.64 -10.04
C GLN A 107 -5.20 6.37 -10.40
N PRO A 108 -5.99 5.76 -9.48
CA PRO A 108 -6.16 6.09 -8.06
C PRO A 108 -4.83 6.04 -7.26
N LYS A 109 -4.77 6.81 -6.15
CA LYS A 109 -3.53 6.99 -5.36
C LYS A 109 -2.89 5.65 -5.00
N SER A 110 -1.78 5.39 -5.61
CA SER A 110 -0.88 4.28 -5.32
C SER A 110 0.51 4.62 -5.82
N PHE A 111 1.52 3.90 -5.36
CA PHE A 111 2.90 4.17 -5.71
C PHE A 111 3.60 2.90 -6.16
N SER A 112 4.58 3.05 -7.02
CA SER A 112 5.57 2.02 -7.32
C SER A 112 6.94 2.65 -7.53
N GLN A 113 7.97 1.83 -7.43
CA GLN A 113 9.33 2.24 -7.75
C GLN A 113 9.82 1.44 -8.95
N ARG A 114 10.58 2.09 -9.82
CA ARG A 114 11.14 1.46 -11.01
C ARG A 114 12.53 1.99 -11.30
N GLN A 115 13.38 1.15 -11.91
CA GLN A 115 14.71 1.52 -12.36
C GLN A 115 14.82 1.38 -13.88
N PRO A 116 15.74 2.13 -14.53
CA PRO A 116 16.08 1.89 -15.93
C PRO A 116 16.58 0.46 -16.09
N GLY A 117 16.00 -0.26 -17.04
CA GLY A 117 16.45 -1.58 -17.46
C GLY A 117 17.16 -1.51 -18.82
N GLU A 118 17.54 -2.67 -19.34
CA GLU A 118 18.10 -2.81 -20.67
C GLU A 118 17.08 -2.36 -21.74
N ASN A 119 17.58 -1.84 -22.86
CA ASN A 119 16.76 -1.42 -24.01
C ASN A 119 15.70 -0.35 -23.71
N GLY A 120 15.90 0.50 -22.69
CA GLY A 120 14.99 1.59 -22.35
C GLY A 120 13.68 1.13 -21.66
N GLN A 121 13.56 -0.12 -21.29
CA GLN A 121 12.42 -0.61 -20.52
C GLN A 121 12.55 -0.30 -19.03
N TRP A 122 11.43 -0.30 -18.31
CA TRP A 122 11.40 -0.09 -16.87
C TRP A 122 11.29 -1.42 -16.12
N VAL A 123 12.15 -1.59 -15.13
CA VAL A 123 12.11 -2.74 -14.20
C VAL A 123 11.49 -2.29 -12.88
N TYR A 124 10.36 -2.89 -12.50
CA TYR A 124 9.58 -2.48 -11.32
C TYR A 124 10.08 -3.14 -10.02
N ASN A 125 11.35 -3.00 -9.76
CA ASN A 125 12.01 -3.28 -8.48
C ASN A 125 13.26 -2.40 -8.38
N LEU A 126 13.85 -2.34 -7.19
CA LEU A 126 15.09 -1.60 -6.97
C LEU A 126 16.20 -2.52 -6.42
N LYS A 127 16.23 -3.79 -6.86
CA LYS A 127 17.28 -4.73 -6.45
C LYS A 127 18.64 -4.23 -6.97
N GLY A 128 19.61 -4.09 -6.04
CA GLY A 128 20.96 -3.63 -6.40
C GLY A 128 21.09 -2.12 -6.66
N VAL A 129 20.03 -1.33 -6.52
CA VAL A 129 20.08 0.13 -6.72
C VAL A 129 20.39 0.84 -5.41
N LYS A 130 21.40 1.73 -5.42
CA LYS A 130 21.69 2.63 -4.29
C LYS A 130 20.49 3.55 -4.05
N ARG A 131 20.02 3.60 -2.81
CA ARG A 131 18.99 4.56 -2.40
C ARG A 131 19.66 5.90 -2.09
N VAL A 132 19.08 6.97 -2.60
CA VAL A 132 19.55 8.35 -2.42
C VAL A 132 18.37 9.23 -2.01
N LEU A 133 18.66 10.41 -1.49
CA LEU A 133 17.64 11.43 -1.23
C LEU A 133 17.08 12.00 -2.55
N TYR A 134 15.83 12.42 -2.51
CA TYR A 134 15.20 13.11 -3.62
C TYR A 134 15.93 14.43 -3.92
N ARG A 135 16.12 14.76 -5.21
CA ARG A 135 16.87 15.95 -5.66
C ARG A 135 18.29 16.04 -5.09
N LEU A 136 18.97 14.89 -4.91
CA LEU A 136 20.34 14.88 -4.37
C LEU A 136 21.31 15.82 -5.09
N PRO A 137 21.36 15.90 -6.43
CA PRO A 137 22.26 16.85 -7.10
C PRO A 137 21.96 18.30 -6.74
N ASP A 138 20.67 18.69 -6.71
CA ASP A 138 20.26 20.05 -6.36
C ASP A 138 20.59 20.37 -4.89
N LEU A 139 20.37 19.39 -3.99
CA LEU A 139 20.69 19.48 -2.59
C LEU A 139 22.20 19.71 -2.37
N LEU A 140 23.04 18.97 -3.08
CA LEU A 140 24.50 19.11 -2.96
C LEU A 140 25.01 20.41 -3.59
N ALA A 141 24.38 20.88 -4.65
CA ALA A 141 24.73 22.14 -5.32
C ALA A 141 24.20 23.38 -4.56
N ALA A 142 23.28 23.22 -3.61
CA ALA A 142 22.76 24.31 -2.83
C ALA A 142 23.87 24.96 -1.96
N GLU A 143 23.87 26.30 -1.89
CA GLU A 143 24.83 27.09 -1.17
C GLU A 143 25.07 26.60 0.27
N ALA A 144 26.32 26.55 0.68
CA ALA A 144 26.68 26.17 2.05
C ALA A 144 26.05 27.12 3.08
N GLY A 145 25.50 26.56 4.16
CA GLY A 145 24.80 27.34 5.20
C GLY A 145 23.30 27.52 4.97
N ARG A 146 22.76 27.15 3.81
CA ARG A 146 21.29 27.10 3.64
C ARG A 146 20.70 25.95 4.43
N SER A 147 19.65 26.24 5.19
CA SER A 147 18.86 25.24 5.88
C SER A 147 18.17 24.28 4.89
N VAL A 148 18.08 23.02 5.26
CA VAL A 148 17.45 21.96 4.46
C VAL A 148 16.17 21.50 5.13
N PHE A 149 15.10 21.43 4.39
CA PHE A 149 13.81 20.93 4.84
C PHE A 149 13.65 19.46 4.41
N VAL A 150 13.46 18.55 5.36
CA VAL A 150 13.12 17.17 5.10
C VAL A 150 11.61 17.02 5.25
N VAL A 151 10.95 16.59 4.19
CA VAL A 151 9.49 16.44 4.10
C VAL A 151 9.12 14.98 3.79
N GLU A 152 7.85 14.62 3.95
CA GLU A 152 7.41 13.23 3.73
C GLU A 152 7.33 12.82 2.26
N GLY A 153 7.03 13.74 1.36
CA GLY A 153 6.78 13.43 -0.05
C GLY A 153 7.51 14.30 -1.06
N GLU A 154 7.74 13.73 -2.23
CA GLU A 154 8.44 14.40 -3.34
C GLU A 154 7.68 15.65 -3.81
N LYS A 155 6.34 15.63 -3.78
CA LYS A 155 5.49 16.77 -4.15
C LYS A 155 5.73 17.96 -3.25
N ASP A 156 5.91 17.71 -1.94
CA ASP A 156 6.11 18.75 -0.95
C ASP A 156 7.53 19.32 -1.03
N ALA A 157 8.52 18.46 -1.30
CA ALA A 157 9.86 18.89 -1.62
C ALA A 157 9.89 19.79 -2.86
N ASP A 158 9.21 19.44 -3.95
CA ASP A 158 9.11 20.27 -5.15
C ASP A 158 8.41 21.60 -4.90
N LEU A 159 7.37 21.60 -4.05
CA LEU A 159 6.68 22.81 -3.65
C LEU A 159 7.64 23.77 -2.91
N LEU A 160 8.44 23.27 -1.96
CA LEU A 160 9.42 24.09 -1.23
C LEU A 160 10.51 24.61 -2.17
N TRP A 161 11.02 23.81 -3.09
CA TRP A 161 11.95 24.26 -4.12
C TRP A 161 11.36 25.38 -4.98
N SER A 162 10.09 25.29 -5.36
CA SER A 162 9.41 26.36 -6.11
C SER A 162 9.31 27.68 -5.34
N LYS A 163 9.46 27.65 -4.02
CA LYS A 163 9.52 28.80 -3.13
C LYS A 163 10.94 29.25 -2.79
N GLY A 164 11.95 28.65 -3.43
CA GLY A 164 13.35 28.95 -3.19
C GLY A 164 13.93 28.33 -1.92
N LEU A 165 13.25 27.37 -1.30
CA LEU A 165 13.71 26.62 -0.12
C LEU A 165 14.36 25.32 -0.54
N VAL A 166 15.47 24.94 0.11
CA VAL A 166 16.15 23.67 -0.17
C VAL A 166 15.41 22.56 0.58
N ALA A 167 14.91 21.58 -0.15
CA ALA A 167 14.13 20.51 0.45
C ALA A 167 14.45 19.13 -0.15
N THR A 168 14.22 18.09 0.62
CA THR A 168 14.41 16.70 0.19
C THR A 168 13.44 15.76 0.91
N THR A 169 13.37 14.53 0.44
CA THR A 169 12.63 13.43 1.09
C THR A 169 13.33 12.10 0.83
N SER A 170 13.03 11.10 1.67
CA SER A 170 13.45 9.72 1.44
C SER A 170 12.54 9.01 0.44
N PRO A 171 13.05 8.04 -0.35
CA PRO A 171 12.26 7.40 -1.43
C PRO A 171 11.17 6.44 -0.95
N MET A 172 10.97 6.28 0.34
CA MET A 172 10.05 5.29 0.90
C MET A 172 9.07 5.88 1.93
N GLY A 173 9.05 7.19 2.05
CA GLY A 173 8.22 7.92 3.03
C GLY A 173 8.68 7.75 4.48
N ALA A 174 7.78 8.10 5.40
CA ALA A 174 8.02 8.08 6.84
C ALA A 174 8.59 6.76 7.36
N GLY A 175 9.49 6.83 8.36
CA GLY A 175 10.07 5.66 9.03
C GLY A 175 11.04 4.81 8.20
N LYS A 176 11.45 5.28 7.00
CA LYS A 176 12.34 4.56 6.08
C LYS A 176 13.67 5.28 5.85
N TRP A 177 14.08 6.10 6.78
CA TRP A 177 15.36 6.81 6.70
C TRP A 177 16.53 5.84 6.74
N LEU A 178 17.49 6.01 5.84
CA LEU A 178 18.71 5.22 5.78
C LEU A 178 19.90 6.06 6.28
N THR A 179 20.81 5.46 7.01
CA THR A 179 21.97 6.15 7.62
C THR A 179 22.85 6.86 6.58
N ASN A 180 22.97 6.30 5.38
CA ASN A 180 23.75 6.91 4.30
C ASN A 180 23.17 8.25 3.80
N PHE A 181 21.90 8.58 4.10
CA PHE A 181 21.32 9.85 3.74
C PHE A 181 21.90 11.02 4.56
N ASN A 182 22.41 10.73 5.74
CA ASN A 182 23.01 11.74 6.63
C ASN A 182 24.22 12.43 5.99
N GLU A 183 24.96 11.72 5.12
CA GLU A 183 26.15 12.27 4.45
C GLU A 183 25.80 13.53 3.64
N ALA A 184 24.68 13.53 2.93
CA ALA A 184 24.22 14.66 2.12
C ALA A 184 23.73 15.85 2.95
N LEU A 185 23.49 15.65 4.24
CA LEU A 185 23.00 16.68 5.17
C LEU A 185 24.08 17.15 6.15
N THR A 186 25.29 16.57 6.09
CA THR A 186 26.37 16.90 7.01
C THR A 186 26.73 18.38 6.95
N GLY A 187 26.82 19.02 8.11
CA GLY A 187 27.17 20.44 8.23
C GLY A 187 26.05 21.42 7.87
N ARG A 188 24.82 20.92 7.66
CA ARG A 188 23.65 21.74 7.37
C ARG A 188 22.68 21.79 8.55
N GLU A 189 22.01 22.90 8.70
CA GLU A 189 20.85 22.99 9.58
C GLU A 189 19.67 22.28 8.91
N VAL A 190 19.03 21.34 9.61
CA VAL A 190 17.96 20.49 9.05
C VAL A 190 16.67 20.69 9.84
N PHE A 191 15.60 21.00 9.12
CA PHE A 191 14.24 21.06 9.66
C PHE A 191 13.42 19.90 9.12
N ILE A 192 12.88 19.08 10.00
CA ILE A 192 11.96 17.99 9.63
C ILE A 192 10.54 18.55 9.69
N LEU A 193 9.80 18.44 8.59
CA LEU A 193 8.40 18.84 8.48
C LEU A 193 7.54 17.61 8.30
N PRO A 194 7.04 17.01 9.40
CA PRO A 194 6.15 15.85 9.32
C PRO A 194 4.77 16.25 8.81
N ASP A 195 4.04 15.33 8.17
CA ASP A 195 2.62 15.49 7.92
C ASP A 195 1.86 15.58 9.26
N ASN A 196 0.77 16.35 9.28
CA ASN A 196 -0.03 16.55 10.49
C ASN A 196 -0.97 15.34 10.72
N ASP A 197 -0.39 14.16 10.80
CA ASP A 197 -1.07 12.91 11.12
C ASP A 197 -0.23 12.02 12.05
N THR A 198 -0.80 10.92 12.53
CA THR A 198 -0.12 10.01 13.48
C THR A 198 1.18 9.43 12.90
N SER A 199 1.19 9.12 11.60
CA SER A 199 2.38 8.55 10.92
C SER A 199 3.50 9.57 10.82
N GLY A 200 3.20 10.85 10.59
CA GLY A 200 4.17 11.93 10.49
C GLY A 200 4.84 12.24 11.83
N PHE A 201 4.09 12.15 12.94
CA PHE A 201 4.66 12.38 14.28
C PHE A 201 5.57 11.24 14.77
N GLU A 202 5.47 10.04 14.18
CA GLU A 202 6.35 8.89 14.47
C GLU A 202 7.60 8.85 13.56
N HIS A 203 7.73 9.79 12.65
CA HIS A 203 8.82 9.90 11.68
C HIS A 203 9.99 10.69 12.26
#